data_07eb6d35bbb3de017a4dbd2f8aefe38a
#
_entry.id   07eb6d35bbb3de017a4dbd2f8aefe38a
#
_cell.length_a   1.000
_cell.length_b   1.000
_cell.length_c   1.000
_cell.angle_alpha   90.00
_cell.angle_beta   90.00
_cell.angle_gamma   90.00
#
_symmetry.space_group_name_H-M   'P 1'
#
loop_
_entity.id
_entity.type
_entity.pdbx_description
1 polymer ?
#
loop_
_entity_poly.entity_id
_entity_poly.type
_entity_poly.pdbx_seq_one_letter_code
_entity_poly.pdbx_strand_id
1 'polypeptide(L)'
;MAQVPAPTQTTNLSPALAATISEAKPTPKDAVPNNSELGSLLRQEGFGVVKLKQENLGNRKAPKNNPKHLIIDAEVNRVSASLMVDTGTPITNIARDRLEKFGVVEQKTSHRVTSPLESASNKRRRWGASFLAATFYGIAKLNMLAMGNCVIQDVPVAIDAIPYVDGVLGSDDMHRIGAVVDCAKPALYYAPRGPRSDTSRKLETMLQNNGFTQVPMRLTSNHCLEVACSINGVPSTVIVDTGSLATCVEKSIGIKAGIIMKHTRTVLMGSGGASARIRTGRVKQFAISDFEIRDANISFVDLKNVDHPPANLLGIGELVSNSAIIDVGGLSMYLRHY
;
A
#
# COMPACT_ATOMS: atom_id res chain seq x y z
N MET A 1 17.14 -42.86 13.60
CA MET A 1 17.51 -41.46 13.30
C MET A 1 17.05 -41.18 11.88
N ALA A 2 15.94 -40.52 11.69
CA ALA A 2 15.41 -40.16 10.38
C ALA A 2 15.95 -38.76 10.00
N GLN A 3 16.60 -38.69 8.84
CA GLN A 3 17.11 -37.42 8.27
C GLN A 3 15.94 -36.52 7.84
N VAL A 4 15.95 -35.28 8.31
CA VAL A 4 15.06 -34.20 7.88
C VAL A 4 15.54 -33.75 6.49
N PRO A 5 14.67 -33.68 5.46
CA PRO A 5 15.06 -33.14 4.16
C PRO A 5 15.31 -31.65 4.22
N ALA A 6 16.33 -31.18 3.50
CA ALA A 6 16.72 -29.78 3.37
C ALA A 6 15.62 -28.93 2.72
N PRO A 7 15.53 -27.63 3.05
CA PRO A 7 14.51 -26.75 2.48
C PRO A 7 14.79 -26.50 1.00
N THR A 8 13.74 -26.66 0.20
CA THR A 8 13.72 -26.42 -1.24
C THR A 8 14.06 -24.95 -1.52
N GLN A 9 14.97 -24.73 -2.45
CA GLN A 9 15.40 -23.40 -2.89
C GLN A 9 14.21 -22.59 -3.40
N THR A 10 14.03 -21.43 -2.79
CA THR A 10 13.19 -20.32 -3.32
C THR A 10 13.79 -19.88 -4.64
N THR A 11 13.06 -20.04 -5.74
CA THR A 11 13.40 -19.48 -7.05
C THR A 11 13.41 -17.96 -6.94
N ASN A 12 14.61 -17.38 -6.85
CA ASN A 12 14.85 -15.96 -7.04
C ASN A 12 14.37 -15.58 -8.44
N LEU A 13 13.40 -14.68 -8.53
CA LEU A 13 13.10 -13.99 -9.76
C LEU A 13 14.40 -13.31 -10.23
N SER A 14 14.82 -13.66 -11.43
CA SER A 14 16.09 -13.23 -12.02
C SER A 14 16.24 -11.71 -11.99
N PRO A 15 17.45 -11.14 -11.66
CA PRO A 15 17.69 -9.70 -11.62
C PRO A 15 17.64 -9.00 -12.98
N ALA A 16 17.23 -9.67 -14.04
CA ALA A 16 17.37 -9.21 -15.43
C ALA A 16 16.30 -8.21 -15.93
N LEU A 17 15.36 -7.77 -15.11
CA LEU A 17 14.39 -6.72 -15.48
C LEU A 17 14.55 -5.47 -14.60
N ALA A 18 15.72 -4.86 -14.63
CA ALA A 18 15.90 -3.54 -14.04
C ALA A 18 15.19 -2.48 -14.91
N ALA A 19 14.08 -1.92 -14.42
CA ALA A 19 13.48 -0.75 -15.04
C ALA A 19 14.43 0.45 -14.89
N THR A 20 14.59 1.22 -15.96
CA THR A 20 15.46 2.41 -15.95
C THR A 20 14.65 3.63 -15.57
N ILE A 21 15.09 4.37 -14.54
CA ILE A 21 14.51 5.68 -14.18
C ILE A 21 15.23 6.73 -15.03
N SER A 22 14.47 7.57 -15.74
CA SER A 22 15.03 8.69 -16.50
C SER A 22 14.44 10.03 -16.03
N GLU A 23 15.28 11.08 -16.10
CA GLU A 23 14.82 12.45 -15.85
C GLU A 23 14.18 13.01 -17.13
N ALA A 24 12.88 13.33 -17.08
CA ALA A 24 12.24 14.14 -18.12
C ALA A 24 12.46 15.62 -17.82
N LYS A 25 12.69 16.45 -18.87
CA LYS A 25 12.76 17.91 -18.67
C LYS A 25 11.44 18.43 -18.10
N PRO A 26 11.47 19.27 -17.04
CA PRO A 26 10.28 19.74 -16.37
C PRO A 26 9.39 20.56 -17.31
N THR A 27 8.12 20.21 -17.39
CA THR A 27 7.10 21.10 -17.93
C THR A 27 6.56 22.00 -16.81
N PRO A 28 6.37 23.31 -17.04
CA PRO A 28 6.09 24.29 -15.96
C PRO A 28 4.74 24.15 -15.26
N LYS A 29 3.88 23.21 -15.62
CA LYS A 29 2.48 23.12 -15.13
C LYS A 29 2.30 22.36 -13.81
N ASP A 30 3.29 21.60 -13.32
CA ASP A 30 3.10 20.65 -12.20
C ASP A 30 3.75 21.11 -10.88
N ALA A 31 4.29 22.31 -10.81
CA ALA A 31 4.85 22.84 -9.59
C ALA A 31 3.72 23.25 -8.62
N VAL A 32 3.27 22.31 -7.80
CA VAL A 32 2.44 22.64 -6.63
C VAL A 32 3.36 23.24 -5.55
N PRO A 33 3.18 24.51 -5.16
CA PRO A 33 3.93 25.05 -4.04
C PRO A 33 3.40 24.43 -2.75
N ASN A 34 4.02 23.33 -2.33
CA ASN A 34 3.83 22.82 -0.98
C ASN A 34 4.80 23.59 -0.06
N ASN A 35 4.31 24.66 0.55
CA ASN A 35 5.07 25.48 1.51
C ASN A 35 5.23 24.79 2.88
N SER A 36 5.01 23.47 2.96
CA SER A 36 5.29 22.73 4.18
C SER A 36 6.81 22.57 4.37
N GLU A 37 7.25 22.49 5.61
CA GLU A 37 8.65 22.22 5.97
C GLU A 37 9.14 20.91 5.32
N LEU A 38 8.31 19.86 5.33
CA LEU A 38 8.56 18.60 4.62
C LEU A 38 8.82 18.83 3.12
N GLY A 39 7.93 19.53 2.44
CA GLY A 39 8.10 19.79 1.00
C GLY A 39 9.31 20.66 0.69
N SER A 40 9.71 21.56 1.60
CA SER A 40 10.91 22.36 1.45
C SER A 40 12.18 21.53 1.59
N LEU A 41 12.26 20.68 2.61
CA LEU A 41 13.37 19.76 2.82
C LEU A 41 13.52 18.82 1.62
N LEU A 42 12.47 18.12 1.22
CA LEU A 42 12.55 17.13 0.14
C LEU A 42 12.92 17.75 -1.20
N ARG A 43 12.45 18.98 -1.51
CA ARG A 43 12.92 19.71 -2.72
C ARG A 43 14.39 20.08 -2.66
N GLN A 44 14.90 20.49 -1.50
CA GLN A 44 16.34 20.77 -1.31
C GLN A 44 17.18 19.51 -1.54
N GLU A 45 16.64 18.35 -1.17
CA GLU A 45 17.27 17.04 -1.43
C GLU A 45 17.05 16.54 -2.87
N GLY A 46 16.43 17.34 -3.74
CA GLY A 46 16.23 17.03 -5.15
C GLY A 46 15.05 16.12 -5.45
N PHE A 47 14.08 16.01 -4.52
CA PHE A 47 12.84 15.29 -4.78
C PHE A 47 11.91 16.08 -5.69
N GLY A 48 11.28 15.38 -6.64
CA GLY A 48 10.09 15.84 -7.30
C GLY A 48 8.85 15.63 -6.43
N VAL A 49 7.74 16.28 -6.78
CA VAL A 49 6.48 16.15 -6.05
C VAL A 49 5.29 16.09 -7.01
N VAL A 50 4.34 15.21 -6.68
CA VAL A 50 3.03 15.13 -7.33
C VAL A 50 1.95 15.28 -6.27
N LYS A 51 0.98 16.13 -6.52
CA LYS A 51 -0.19 16.29 -5.64
C LYS A 51 -1.11 15.08 -5.81
N LEU A 52 -1.56 14.53 -4.69
CA LEU A 52 -2.56 13.47 -4.70
C LEU A 52 -3.96 14.05 -4.54
N LYS A 53 -4.92 13.45 -5.23
CA LYS A 53 -6.35 13.70 -5.04
C LYS A 53 -6.88 12.78 -3.95
N GLN A 54 -7.94 13.20 -3.29
CA GLN A 54 -8.66 12.36 -2.32
C GLN A 54 -10.05 12.03 -2.88
N GLU A 55 -10.31 10.75 -3.13
CA GLU A 55 -11.55 10.30 -3.77
C GLU A 55 -12.24 9.16 -3.00
N ASN A 56 -13.56 9.20 -2.97
CA ASN A 56 -14.40 8.10 -2.47
C ASN A 56 -14.67 7.13 -3.61
N LEU A 57 -13.80 6.14 -3.80
CA LEU A 57 -13.98 5.11 -4.81
C LEU A 57 -15.19 4.23 -4.45
N GLY A 58 -16.10 4.04 -5.41
CA GLY A 58 -17.27 3.16 -5.25
C GLY A 58 -18.41 3.69 -4.37
N ASN A 59 -18.25 4.77 -3.63
CA ASN A 59 -19.30 5.34 -2.80
C ASN A 59 -19.41 6.86 -2.92
N ARG A 60 -20.05 7.33 -3.98
CA ARG A 60 -20.27 8.78 -4.23
C ARG A 60 -21.14 9.47 -3.16
N LYS A 61 -21.87 8.70 -2.34
CA LYS A 61 -22.72 9.21 -1.25
C LYS A 61 -22.06 9.13 0.13
N ALA A 62 -20.78 8.75 0.19
CA ALA A 62 -20.07 8.71 1.45
C ALA A 62 -20.03 10.09 2.13
N PRO A 63 -20.18 10.17 3.46
CA PRO A 63 -20.01 11.42 4.19
C PRO A 63 -18.68 12.10 3.86
N LYS A 64 -18.68 13.43 3.84
CA LYS A 64 -17.46 14.22 3.48
C LYS A 64 -16.26 13.91 4.39
N ASN A 65 -16.52 13.55 5.63
CA ASN A 65 -15.49 13.26 6.65
C ASN A 65 -14.99 11.80 6.63
N ASN A 66 -15.52 10.96 5.74
CA ASN A 66 -14.97 9.61 5.62
C ASN A 66 -13.56 9.63 5.05
N PRO A 67 -12.70 8.68 5.45
CA PRO A 67 -11.42 8.45 4.81
C PRO A 67 -11.59 8.28 3.30
N LYS A 68 -10.63 8.77 2.53
CA LYS A 68 -10.64 8.74 1.07
C LYS A 68 -9.36 8.10 0.56
N HIS A 69 -9.47 7.43 -0.58
CA HIS A 69 -8.30 6.90 -1.27
C HIS A 69 -7.44 8.04 -1.82
N LEU A 70 -6.14 7.80 -1.87
CA LEU A 70 -5.16 8.68 -2.49
C LEU A 70 -5.02 8.31 -3.96
N ILE A 71 -5.27 9.27 -4.84
CA ILE A 71 -5.25 9.06 -6.29
C ILE A 71 -4.18 9.97 -6.91
N ILE A 72 -3.39 9.40 -7.80
CA ILE A 72 -2.38 10.09 -8.58
C ILE A 72 -2.77 10.15 -10.05
N ASP A 73 -2.64 11.33 -10.66
CA ASP A 73 -2.69 11.45 -12.12
C ASP A 73 -1.34 11.01 -12.68
N ALA A 74 -1.37 10.10 -13.62
CA ALA A 74 -0.20 9.48 -14.23
C ALA A 74 -0.38 9.37 -15.76
N GLU A 75 0.68 8.97 -16.43
CA GLU A 75 0.61 8.51 -17.83
C GLU A 75 1.12 7.06 -17.90
N VAL A 76 0.32 6.19 -18.48
CA VAL A 76 0.69 4.82 -18.83
C VAL A 76 0.87 4.75 -20.32
N ASN A 77 2.07 4.44 -20.80
CA ASN A 77 2.40 4.42 -22.23
C ASN A 77 1.99 5.71 -22.96
N ARG A 78 2.18 6.88 -22.32
CA ARG A 78 1.80 8.23 -22.80
C ARG A 78 0.28 8.49 -22.86
N VAL A 79 -0.52 7.64 -22.29
CA VAL A 79 -1.98 7.82 -22.18
C VAL A 79 -2.33 8.16 -20.74
N SER A 80 -3.12 9.21 -20.54
CA SER A 80 -3.55 9.66 -19.20
C SER A 80 -4.23 8.55 -18.42
N ALA A 81 -3.81 8.38 -17.17
CA ALA A 81 -4.28 7.36 -16.25
C ALA A 81 -4.54 7.95 -14.87
N SER A 82 -5.47 7.35 -14.15
CA SER A 82 -5.75 7.63 -12.74
C SER A 82 -5.42 6.38 -11.93
N LEU A 83 -4.39 6.46 -11.08
CA LEU A 83 -3.94 5.31 -10.28
C LEU A 83 -4.20 5.56 -8.79
N MET A 84 -4.61 4.53 -8.07
CA MET A 84 -4.66 4.55 -6.61
C MET A 84 -3.25 4.37 -6.05
N VAL A 85 -2.86 5.19 -5.08
CA VAL A 85 -1.59 5.02 -4.35
C VAL A 85 -1.84 4.06 -3.20
N ASP A 86 -1.29 2.86 -3.28
CA ASP A 86 -1.58 1.77 -2.36
C ASP A 86 -0.31 1.07 -1.88
N THR A 87 0.11 1.42 -0.66
CA THR A 87 1.28 0.82 -0.01
C THR A 87 1.04 -0.63 0.46
N GLY A 88 -0.21 -1.07 0.51
CA GLY A 88 -0.60 -2.46 0.82
C GLY A 88 -0.55 -3.38 -0.40
N THR A 89 -0.50 -2.83 -1.61
CA THR A 89 -0.37 -3.60 -2.85
C THR A 89 1.12 -3.77 -3.19
N PRO A 90 1.62 -5.02 -3.28
CA PRO A 90 3.06 -5.29 -3.44
C PRO A 90 3.61 -4.95 -4.82
N ILE A 91 2.81 -5.05 -5.87
CA ILE A 91 3.21 -4.85 -7.27
C ILE A 91 2.26 -3.86 -7.92
N THR A 92 2.76 -2.93 -8.70
CA THR A 92 1.94 -2.02 -9.50
C THR A 92 1.02 -2.81 -10.43
N ASN A 93 -0.27 -2.44 -10.46
CA ASN A 93 -1.30 -3.15 -11.20
C ASN A 93 -1.97 -2.25 -12.23
N ILE A 94 -2.38 -2.85 -13.36
CA ILE A 94 -3.26 -2.21 -14.35
C ILE A 94 -4.61 -2.95 -14.37
N ALA A 95 -5.68 -2.19 -14.40
CA ALA A 95 -7.03 -2.73 -14.48
C ALA A 95 -7.23 -3.47 -15.82
N ARG A 96 -7.74 -4.70 -15.74
CA ARG A 96 -7.87 -5.59 -16.90
C ARG A 96 -8.67 -4.98 -18.05
N ASP A 97 -9.72 -4.23 -17.72
CA ASP A 97 -10.57 -3.54 -18.71
C ASP A 97 -9.93 -2.27 -19.30
N ARG A 98 -8.70 -1.94 -18.88
CA ARG A 98 -7.91 -0.80 -19.35
C ARG A 98 -6.72 -1.18 -20.24
N LEU A 99 -6.44 -2.47 -20.42
CA LEU A 99 -5.29 -2.93 -21.21
C LEU A 99 -5.29 -2.36 -22.64
N GLU A 100 -6.43 -2.41 -23.31
CA GLU A 100 -6.59 -1.86 -24.67
C GLU A 100 -6.34 -0.34 -24.70
N LYS A 101 -6.89 0.41 -23.72
CA LYS A 101 -6.68 1.86 -23.57
C LYS A 101 -5.20 2.23 -23.59
N PHE A 102 -4.36 1.41 -22.96
CA PHE A 102 -2.93 1.69 -22.78
C PHE A 102 -2.04 0.95 -23.79
N GLY A 103 -2.61 0.20 -24.72
CA GLY A 103 -1.85 -0.64 -25.65
C GLY A 103 -1.02 -1.71 -24.93
N VAL A 104 -1.51 -2.21 -23.80
CA VAL A 104 -0.82 -3.22 -22.97
C VAL A 104 -1.27 -4.60 -23.38
N VAL A 105 -0.31 -5.49 -23.64
CA VAL A 105 -0.57 -6.89 -24.01
C VAL A 105 -0.25 -7.77 -22.83
N GLU A 106 -1.23 -8.58 -22.42
CA GLU A 106 -1.03 -9.62 -21.39
C GLU A 106 0.00 -10.64 -21.89
N GLN A 107 1.03 -10.86 -21.10
CA GLN A 107 2.02 -11.90 -21.40
C GLN A 107 1.42 -13.26 -21.06
N LYS A 108 1.41 -14.17 -22.04
CA LYS A 108 1.06 -15.58 -21.78
C LYS A 108 2.17 -16.19 -20.94
N THR A 109 1.98 -16.26 -19.64
CA THR A 109 2.86 -17.04 -18.77
C THR A 109 2.40 -18.49 -18.81
N SER A 110 3.32 -19.41 -19.07
CA SER A 110 3.06 -20.87 -18.96
C SER A 110 2.80 -21.29 -17.51
N HIS A 111 3.06 -20.41 -16.55
CA HIS A 111 2.79 -20.58 -15.14
C HIS A 111 1.80 -19.49 -14.72
N ARG A 112 0.62 -19.92 -14.30
CA ARG A 112 -0.26 -19.06 -13.52
C ARG A 112 0.57 -18.62 -12.31
N VAL A 113 0.83 -17.32 -12.18
CA VAL A 113 1.42 -16.79 -10.96
C VAL A 113 0.35 -16.90 -9.89
N THR A 114 0.26 -18.09 -9.31
CA THR A 114 -0.57 -18.30 -8.13
C THR A 114 0.17 -17.62 -6.98
N SER A 115 -0.44 -16.59 -6.41
CA SER A 115 -0.03 -16.23 -5.06
C SER A 115 -0.13 -17.50 -4.20
N PRO A 116 0.70 -17.69 -3.18
CA PRO A 116 0.59 -18.84 -2.28
C PRO A 116 -0.82 -19.10 -1.72
N LEU A 117 -1.70 -18.13 -1.80
CA LEU A 117 -3.11 -18.14 -1.40
C LEU A 117 -4.05 -18.85 -2.40
N GLU A 118 -3.65 -19.03 -3.65
CA GLU A 118 -4.51 -19.67 -4.67
C GLU A 118 -4.58 -21.21 -4.55
N SER A 119 -3.60 -21.86 -3.92
CA SER A 119 -3.61 -23.32 -3.73
C SER A 119 -4.76 -23.82 -2.85
N ALA A 120 -5.30 -22.94 -2.00
CA ALA A 120 -6.43 -23.25 -1.11
C ALA A 120 -7.81 -23.03 -1.75
N SER A 121 -7.93 -22.27 -2.84
CA SER A 121 -9.23 -21.85 -3.40
C SER A 121 -9.87 -22.87 -4.36
N ASN A 122 -9.15 -23.88 -4.85
CA ASN A 122 -9.69 -24.87 -5.78
C ASN A 122 -10.62 -25.92 -5.15
N LYS A 123 -10.84 -25.88 -3.83
CA LYS A 123 -11.86 -26.70 -3.17
C LYS A 123 -12.92 -25.82 -2.50
N ARG A 124 -13.99 -25.58 -3.28
CA ARG A 124 -15.27 -24.98 -2.87
C ARG A 124 -15.24 -23.45 -2.69
N ARG A 125 -15.93 -22.74 -3.61
CA ARG A 125 -16.52 -21.44 -3.42
C ARG A 125 -17.22 -21.35 -2.06
N ARG A 126 -16.50 -21.00 -1.01
CA ARG A 126 -17.05 -20.60 0.29
C ARG A 126 -16.63 -19.17 0.55
N TRP A 127 -17.63 -18.33 0.66
CA TRP A 127 -17.61 -16.94 1.08
C TRP A 127 -16.65 -16.72 2.25
N GLY A 128 -15.64 -15.87 2.12
CA GLY A 128 -14.91 -15.32 3.24
C GLY A 128 -13.38 -15.39 3.24
N ALA A 129 -12.74 -15.78 2.16
CA ALA A 129 -11.28 -15.85 2.15
C ALA A 129 -10.75 -15.10 0.95
N SER A 130 -10.29 -13.92 1.12
CA SER A 130 -9.22 -13.33 0.33
C SER A 130 -9.20 -11.81 0.38
N PHE A 131 -8.90 -11.26 1.52
CA PHE A 131 -8.59 -9.85 1.65
C PHE A 131 -7.20 -9.52 1.10
N LEU A 132 -6.34 -10.52 0.99
CA LEU A 132 -4.92 -10.42 0.61
C LEU A 132 -4.52 -11.33 -0.55
N ALA A 133 -5.45 -12.11 -1.08
CA ALA A 133 -5.22 -12.86 -2.31
C ALA A 133 -5.68 -11.96 -3.47
N ALA A 134 -4.82 -11.08 -3.91
CA ALA A 134 -4.96 -10.51 -5.24
C ALA A 134 -4.92 -11.68 -6.23
N THR A 135 -6.05 -12.00 -6.83
CA THR A 135 -6.10 -12.94 -7.95
C THR A 135 -5.61 -12.17 -9.17
N PHE A 136 -4.31 -12.13 -9.38
CA PHE A 136 -3.75 -11.58 -10.60
C PHE A 136 -4.23 -12.41 -11.79
N TYR A 137 -4.86 -11.75 -12.76
CA TYR A 137 -5.26 -12.41 -14.00
C TYR A 137 -4.08 -12.71 -14.91
N GLY A 138 -2.99 -11.95 -14.78
CA GLY A 138 -1.79 -12.08 -15.58
C GLY A 138 -0.73 -11.06 -15.21
N ILE A 139 0.33 -11.05 -15.99
CA ILE A 139 1.39 -10.07 -15.92
C ILE A 139 1.52 -9.35 -17.28
N ALA A 140 2.02 -8.14 -17.24
CA ALA A 140 2.35 -7.38 -18.44
C ALA A 140 3.58 -6.50 -18.18
N LYS A 141 4.03 -5.82 -19.22
CA LYS A 141 5.08 -4.82 -19.12
C LYS A 141 4.57 -3.52 -19.76
N LEU A 142 4.68 -2.43 -19.01
CA LEU A 142 4.48 -1.10 -19.56
C LEU A 142 5.79 -0.62 -20.17
N ASN A 143 5.74 0.05 -21.31
CA ASN A 143 6.91 0.72 -21.85
C ASN A 143 7.29 1.91 -20.98
N MET A 144 6.29 2.59 -20.40
CA MET A 144 6.49 3.80 -19.60
C MET A 144 5.36 3.98 -18.57
N LEU A 145 5.73 4.35 -17.35
CA LEU A 145 4.86 4.93 -16.34
C LEU A 145 5.44 6.29 -15.94
N ALA A 146 4.67 7.37 -16.12
CA ALA A 146 5.09 8.71 -15.75
C ALA A 146 4.15 9.33 -14.72
N MET A 147 4.72 10.02 -13.73
CA MET A 147 4.02 10.72 -12.65
C MET A 147 4.71 12.08 -12.45
N GLY A 148 4.10 13.16 -12.93
CA GLY A 148 4.80 14.45 -13.04
C GLY A 148 6.08 14.31 -13.88
N ASN A 149 7.23 14.64 -13.30
CA ASN A 149 8.53 14.52 -13.97
C ASN A 149 9.24 13.17 -13.70
N CYS A 150 8.63 12.27 -12.91
CA CYS A 150 9.14 10.93 -12.70
C CYS A 150 8.74 10.04 -13.87
N VAL A 151 9.70 9.46 -14.56
CA VAL A 151 9.45 8.51 -15.65
C VAL A 151 10.17 7.21 -15.35
N ILE A 152 9.40 6.14 -15.28
CA ILE A 152 9.89 4.77 -15.13
C ILE A 152 9.65 4.05 -16.45
N GLN A 153 10.69 3.42 -16.99
CA GLN A 153 10.61 2.64 -18.22
C GLN A 153 10.60 1.15 -17.90
N ASP A 154 10.04 0.37 -18.82
CA ASP A 154 10.02 -1.10 -18.77
C ASP A 154 9.42 -1.66 -17.46
N VAL A 155 8.30 -1.09 -17.03
CA VAL A 155 7.66 -1.41 -15.73
C VAL A 155 6.92 -2.74 -15.80
N PRO A 156 7.34 -3.77 -15.06
CA PRO A 156 6.55 -4.97 -14.91
C PRO A 156 5.31 -4.66 -14.06
N VAL A 157 4.15 -5.12 -14.51
CA VAL A 157 2.89 -4.89 -13.78
C VAL A 157 2.07 -6.17 -13.71
N ALA A 158 1.27 -6.28 -12.67
CA ALA A 158 0.21 -7.27 -12.60
C ALA A 158 -1.07 -6.75 -13.28
N ILE A 159 -1.90 -7.66 -13.72
CA ILE A 159 -3.22 -7.38 -14.30
C ILE A 159 -4.26 -7.85 -13.30
N ASP A 160 -5.15 -6.94 -12.88
CA ASP A 160 -6.17 -7.26 -11.87
C ASP A 160 -7.55 -6.67 -12.23
N ALA A 161 -8.60 -7.16 -11.59
CA ALA A 161 -9.93 -6.59 -11.67
C ALA A 161 -10.06 -5.41 -10.69
N ILE A 162 -9.66 -4.23 -11.13
CA ILE A 162 -9.67 -3.02 -10.32
C ILE A 162 -10.85 -2.15 -10.75
N PRO A 163 -11.85 -1.93 -9.90
CA PRO A 163 -12.94 -1.02 -10.21
C PRO A 163 -12.52 0.45 -9.96
N TYR A 164 -13.13 1.37 -10.69
CA TYR A 164 -13.14 2.82 -10.46
C TYR A 164 -11.86 3.59 -10.81
N VAL A 165 -10.70 2.95 -10.94
CA VAL A 165 -9.43 3.55 -11.36
C VAL A 165 -8.81 2.76 -12.50
N ASP A 166 -7.81 3.33 -13.16
CA ASP A 166 -7.13 2.67 -14.27
C ASP A 166 -6.08 1.65 -13.80
N GLY A 167 -5.68 1.74 -12.52
CA GLY A 167 -4.69 0.85 -11.92
C GLY A 167 -4.33 1.27 -10.50
N VAL A 168 -3.30 0.66 -9.97
CA VAL A 168 -2.75 0.89 -8.62
C VAL A 168 -1.24 1.07 -8.72
N LEU A 169 -0.72 2.13 -8.11
CA LEU A 169 0.72 2.29 -7.89
C LEU A 169 1.10 1.52 -6.62
N GLY A 170 1.84 0.44 -6.79
CA GLY A 170 2.23 -0.48 -5.73
C GLY A 170 3.50 -0.08 -4.99
N SER A 171 3.78 -0.78 -3.89
CA SER A 171 4.94 -0.53 -3.03
C SER A 171 6.27 -0.82 -3.72
N ASP A 172 6.32 -1.71 -4.71
CA ASP A 172 7.51 -2.01 -5.52
C ASP A 172 8.04 -0.76 -6.27
N ASP A 173 7.17 -0.11 -7.05
CA ASP A 173 7.56 1.10 -7.79
C ASP A 173 7.72 2.29 -6.84
N MET A 174 6.89 2.41 -5.79
CA MET A 174 7.10 3.43 -4.77
C MET A 174 8.47 3.29 -4.08
N HIS A 175 8.88 2.09 -3.73
CA HIS A 175 10.21 1.84 -3.16
C HIS A 175 11.32 2.16 -4.18
N ARG A 176 11.16 1.76 -5.44
CA ARG A 176 12.11 2.01 -6.53
C ARG A 176 12.38 3.50 -6.72
N ILE A 177 11.35 4.34 -6.67
CA ILE A 177 11.49 5.80 -6.82
C ILE A 177 11.81 6.51 -5.50
N GLY A 178 12.06 5.78 -4.41
CA GLY A 178 12.30 6.36 -3.09
C GLY A 178 11.15 7.25 -2.62
N ALA A 179 9.91 6.80 -2.80
CA ALA A 179 8.73 7.60 -2.53
C ALA A 179 8.58 7.96 -1.05
N VAL A 180 8.15 9.20 -0.79
CA VAL A 180 7.63 9.65 0.50
C VAL A 180 6.19 10.10 0.30
N VAL A 181 5.25 9.48 1.02
CA VAL A 181 3.82 9.78 0.93
C VAL A 181 3.38 10.59 2.14
N ASP A 182 2.89 11.81 1.93
CA ASP A 182 2.22 12.61 2.97
C ASP A 182 0.72 12.32 2.92
N CYS A 183 0.20 11.63 3.93
CA CYS A 183 -1.21 11.27 4.00
C CYS A 183 -2.10 12.42 4.48
N ALA A 184 -1.57 13.32 5.31
CA ALA A 184 -2.33 14.43 5.87
C ALA A 184 -2.46 15.61 4.88
N LYS A 185 -1.39 15.88 4.12
CA LYS A 185 -1.37 16.86 3.03
C LYS A 185 -1.08 16.13 1.72
N PRO A 186 -2.09 15.50 1.12
CA PRO A 186 -1.93 14.46 0.10
C PRO A 186 -0.94 14.83 -1.01
N ALA A 187 0.26 14.26 -0.91
CA ALA A 187 1.35 14.44 -1.86
C ALA A 187 2.24 13.20 -1.90
N LEU A 188 2.75 12.88 -3.08
CA LEU A 188 3.80 11.89 -3.28
C LEU A 188 5.06 12.61 -3.71
N TYR A 189 6.12 12.48 -2.93
CA TYR A 189 7.46 12.92 -3.28
C TYR A 189 8.24 11.73 -3.81
N TYR A 190 9.12 11.95 -4.77
CA TYR A 190 9.93 10.90 -5.37
C TYR A 190 11.36 11.36 -5.60
N ALA A 191 12.31 10.47 -5.39
CA ALA A 191 13.71 10.69 -5.65
C ALA A 191 14.06 10.17 -7.05
N PRO A 192 14.46 11.03 -8.02
CA PRO A 192 14.74 10.59 -9.39
C PRO A 192 15.84 9.52 -9.50
N ARG A 193 16.68 9.42 -8.48
CA ARG A 193 17.80 8.47 -8.41
C ARG A 193 17.56 7.32 -7.42
N GLY A 194 16.31 7.15 -6.98
CA GLY A 194 15.93 6.13 -6.00
C GLY A 194 16.22 6.51 -4.54
N PRO A 195 16.05 5.57 -3.61
CA PRO A 195 16.19 5.81 -2.17
C PRO A 195 17.57 6.33 -1.78
N ARG A 196 17.63 7.27 -0.81
CA ARG A 196 18.87 7.86 -0.31
C ARG A 196 18.88 7.83 1.22
N SER A 197 19.83 7.09 1.80
CA SER A 197 19.96 6.97 3.27
C SER A 197 20.21 8.31 3.97
N ASP A 198 20.94 9.23 3.32
CA ASP A 198 21.23 10.56 3.92
C ASP A 198 19.98 11.44 3.98
N THR A 199 19.14 11.39 2.96
CA THR A 199 17.86 12.10 2.96
C THR A 199 16.93 11.54 4.02
N SER A 200 16.85 10.22 4.18
CA SER A 200 16.03 9.60 5.22
C SER A 200 16.46 10.04 6.63
N ARG A 201 17.77 10.18 6.90
CA ARG A 201 18.26 10.71 8.18
C ARG A 201 17.89 12.18 8.42
N LYS A 202 17.97 13.03 7.39
CA LYS A 202 17.54 14.43 7.50
C LYS A 202 16.03 14.53 7.70
N LEU A 203 15.27 13.70 7.00
CA LEU A 203 13.82 13.61 7.15
C LEU A 203 13.44 13.17 8.56
N GLU A 204 14.08 12.14 9.09
CA GLU A 204 13.89 11.66 10.47
C GLU A 204 14.14 12.79 11.48
N THR A 205 15.30 13.43 11.41
CA THR A 205 15.66 14.53 12.32
C THR A 205 14.64 15.66 12.28
N MET A 206 14.24 16.09 11.08
CA MET A 206 13.25 17.16 10.91
C MET A 206 11.89 16.77 11.48
N LEU A 207 11.41 15.55 11.21
CA LEU A 207 10.10 15.10 11.67
C LEU A 207 10.08 14.87 13.19
N GLN A 208 11.13 14.31 13.79
CA GLN A 208 11.24 14.15 15.24
C GLN A 208 11.23 15.53 15.92
N ASN A 209 11.96 16.52 15.41
CA ASN A 209 11.94 17.89 15.92
C ASN A 209 10.54 18.53 15.82
N ASN A 210 9.69 18.05 14.92
CA ASN A 210 8.30 18.47 14.74
C ASN A 210 7.29 17.59 15.50
N GLY A 211 7.75 16.76 16.43
CA GLY A 211 6.91 15.96 17.32
C GLY A 211 6.35 14.69 16.67
N PHE A 212 6.95 14.21 15.59
CA PHE A 212 6.61 12.91 15.01
C PHE A 212 7.38 11.79 15.73
N THR A 213 6.71 10.67 15.92
CA THR A 213 7.31 9.42 16.35
C THR A 213 7.68 8.60 15.12
N GLN A 214 8.91 8.16 15.03
CA GLN A 214 9.36 7.24 13.98
C GLN A 214 8.88 5.81 14.28
N VAL A 215 8.35 5.16 13.28
CA VAL A 215 7.95 3.75 13.28
C VAL A 215 8.75 3.03 12.20
N PRO A 216 9.73 2.19 12.56
CA PRO A 216 10.47 1.40 11.59
C PRO A 216 9.55 0.43 10.85
N MET A 217 9.68 0.36 9.52
CA MET A 217 8.97 -0.60 8.69
C MET A 217 9.90 -1.71 8.22
N ARG A 218 9.33 -2.88 7.98
CA ARG A 218 10.01 -4.00 7.35
C ARG A 218 9.38 -4.30 6.00
N LEU A 219 10.20 -4.44 4.97
CA LEU A 219 9.74 -4.96 3.70
C LEU A 219 9.63 -6.49 3.81
N THR A 220 8.45 -7.02 3.62
CA THR A 220 8.21 -8.48 3.62
C THR A 220 8.74 -9.11 2.33
N SER A 221 8.84 -10.44 2.29
CA SER A 221 9.20 -11.18 1.07
C SER A 221 8.24 -10.93 -0.10
N ASN A 222 7.02 -10.50 0.20
CA ASN A 222 5.99 -10.14 -0.78
C ASN A 222 5.93 -8.64 -1.07
N HIS A 223 6.99 -7.88 -0.73
CA HIS A 223 7.10 -6.44 -0.94
C HIS A 223 6.04 -5.59 -0.22
N CYS A 224 5.38 -6.10 0.82
CA CYS A 224 4.49 -5.30 1.66
C CYS A 224 5.27 -4.61 2.79
N LEU A 225 4.85 -3.40 3.15
CA LEU A 225 5.41 -2.62 4.26
C LEU A 225 4.74 -3.03 5.57
N GLU A 226 5.47 -3.73 6.43
CA GLU A 226 4.96 -4.25 7.71
C GLU A 226 5.55 -3.52 8.90
N VAL A 227 4.74 -3.28 9.92
CA VAL A 227 5.15 -2.72 11.21
C VAL A 227 4.68 -3.60 12.37
N ALA A 228 5.48 -3.63 13.43
CA ALA A 228 5.11 -4.29 14.68
C ALA A 228 4.05 -3.48 15.41
N CYS A 229 3.06 -4.15 15.97
CA CYS A 229 2.00 -3.52 16.76
C CYS A 229 1.56 -4.38 17.94
N SER A 230 0.75 -3.81 18.83
CA SER A 230 -0.02 -4.58 19.80
C SER A 230 -1.44 -4.02 19.95
N ILE A 231 -2.39 -4.90 20.25
CA ILE A 231 -3.80 -4.57 20.42
C ILE A 231 -4.21 -4.96 21.83
N ASN A 232 -4.47 -3.97 22.69
CA ASN A 232 -4.68 -4.17 24.12
C ASN A 232 -3.61 -5.10 24.74
N GLY A 233 -2.33 -4.91 24.37
CA GLY A 233 -1.20 -5.72 24.85
C GLY A 233 -1.01 -7.06 24.12
N VAL A 234 -1.87 -7.45 23.18
CA VAL A 234 -1.69 -8.65 22.35
C VAL A 234 -0.77 -8.32 21.18
N PRO A 235 0.45 -8.89 21.11
CA PRO A 235 1.39 -8.63 20.00
C PRO A 235 0.85 -9.05 18.63
N SER A 236 1.13 -8.26 17.62
CA SER A 236 0.75 -8.50 16.23
C SER A 236 1.64 -7.72 15.27
N THR A 237 1.35 -7.82 13.99
CA THR A 237 1.88 -6.96 12.93
C THR A 237 0.74 -6.44 12.07
N VAL A 238 0.95 -5.30 11.43
CA VAL A 238 0.03 -4.74 10.43
C VAL A 238 0.80 -4.34 9.16
N ILE A 239 0.17 -4.47 8.02
CA ILE A 239 0.64 -3.89 6.76
C ILE A 239 0.18 -2.43 6.71
N VAL A 240 1.08 -1.51 6.39
CA VAL A 240 0.76 -0.10 6.14
C VAL A 240 0.06 -0.01 4.78
N ASP A 241 -1.24 0.31 4.78
CA ASP A 241 -2.12 0.12 3.62
C ASP A 241 -2.93 1.39 3.32
N THR A 242 -2.41 2.23 2.42
CA THR A 242 -3.11 3.45 1.97
C THR A 242 -4.28 3.15 1.03
N GLY A 243 -4.38 1.95 0.51
CA GLY A 243 -5.51 1.47 -0.31
C GLY A 243 -6.70 0.99 0.52
N SER A 244 -6.50 0.69 1.81
CA SER A 244 -7.60 0.32 2.72
C SER A 244 -8.18 1.54 3.43
N LEU A 245 -9.50 1.75 3.35
CA LEU A 245 -10.15 2.87 4.04
C LEU A 245 -10.14 2.71 5.57
N ALA A 246 -10.16 1.49 6.07
CA ALA A 246 -10.26 1.19 7.49
C ALA A 246 -9.12 0.28 7.95
N THR A 247 -8.69 0.48 9.18
CA THR A 247 -7.82 -0.48 9.85
C THR A 247 -8.60 -1.76 10.12
N CYS A 248 -8.03 -2.88 9.66
CA CYS A 248 -8.63 -4.20 9.74
C CYS A 248 -7.71 -5.17 10.46
N VAL A 249 -8.26 -5.90 11.43
CA VAL A 249 -7.54 -6.87 12.24
C VAL A 249 -8.24 -8.22 12.19
N GLU A 250 -7.46 -9.28 12.21
CA GLU A 250 -8.01 -10.63 12.29
C GLU A 250 -8.81 -10.81 13.60
N LYS A 251 -10.00 -11.38 13.47
CA LYS A 251 -10.97 -11.52 14.58
C LYS A 251 -10.40 -12.28 15.78
N SER A 252 -9.55 -13.28 15.57
CA SER A 252 -8.95 -14.06 16.66
C SER A 252 -8.07 -13.21 17.56
N ILE A 253 -7.39 -12.20 17.01
CA ILE A 253 -6.61 -11.23 17.78
C ILE A 253 -7.54 -10.39 18.66
N GLY A 254 -8.66 -9.91 18.10
CA GLY A 254 -9.66 -9.17 18.87
C GLY A 254 -10.23 -9.97 20.02
N ILE A 255 -10.48 -11.29 19.84
CA ILE A 255 -10.92 -12.18 20.89
C ILE A 255 -9.86 -12.31 21.97
N LYS A 256 -8.58 -12.57 21.61
CA LYS A 256 -7.45 -12.66 22.55
C LYS A 256 -7.25 -11.35 23.32
N ALA A 257 -7.49 -10.22 22.67
CA ALA A 257 -7.38 -8.87 23.25
C ALA A 257 -8.59 -8.46 24.11
N GLY A 258 -9.56 -9.35 24.32
CA GLY A 258 -10.75 -9.10 25.13
C GLY A 258 -11.70 -8.06 24.55
N ILE A 259 -11.71 -7.86 23.22
CA ILE A 259 -12.50 -6.82 22.59
C ILE A 259 -13.94 -7.30 22.35
N ILE A 260 -14.91 -6.51 22.80
CA ILE A 260 -16.33 -6.72 22.50
C ILE A 260 -16.60 -6.23 21.08
N MET A 261 -16.84 -7.17 20.16
CA MET A 261 -17.10 -6.88 18.75
C MET A 261 -18.59 -6.85 18.43
N LYS A 262 -19.01 -5.79 17.76
CA LYS A 262 -20.40 -5.62 17.29
C LYS A 262 -20.50 -5.92 15.79
N HIS A 263 -21.58 -6.57 15.38
CA HIS A 263 -21.89 -6.77 13.96
C HIS A 263 -22.18 -5.42 13.30
N THR A 264 -21.68 -5.26 12.07
CA THR A 264 -22.02 -4.12 11.23
C THR A 264 -22.74 -4.59 9.97
N ARG A 265 -23.41 -3.66 9.29
CA ARG A 265 -23.95 -3.90 7.94
C ARG A 265 -22.87 -3.66 6.86
N THR A 266 -21.73 -3.18 7.26
CA THR A 266 -20.62 -2.84 6.35
C THR A 266 -19.96 -4.12 5.85
N VAL A 267 -19.69 -4.14 4.58
CA VAL A 267 -18.91 -5.18 3.90
C VAL A 267 -17.61 -4.53 3.45
N LEU A 268 -16.52 -5.14 3.79
CA LEU A 268 -15.22 -4.78 3.27
C LEU A 268 -15.07 -5.45 1.90
N MET A 269 -14.68 -4.69 0.89
CA MET A 269 -14.43 -5.19 -0.46
C MET A 269 -12.93 -5.12 -0.73
N GLY A 270 -12.34 -6.24 -1.14
CA GLY A 270 -10.96 -6.32 -1.61
C GLY A 270 -10.86 -6.20 -3.12
N SER A 271 -9.63 -6.08 -3.62
CA SER A 271 -9.32 -6.27 -5.03
C SER A 271 -9.82 -7.64 -5.49
N GLY A 272 -10.20 -7.77 -6.76
CA GLY A 272 -10.77 -9.02 -7.28
C GLY A 272 -12.23 -9.31 -6.86
N GLY A 273 -12.95 -8.37 -6.22
CA GLY A 273 -14.36 -8.48 -5.86
C GLY A 273 -14.64 -9.39 -4.65
N ALA A 274 -13.60 -9.80 -3.92
CA ALA A 274 -13.79 -10.50 -2.65
C ALA A 274 -14.46 -9.59 -1.63
N SER A 275 -15.41 -10.12 -0.85
CA SER A 275 -16.09 -9.35 0.18
C SER A 275 -16.16 -10.12 1.51
N ALA A 276 -15.99 -9.41 2.61
CA ALA A 276 -16.11 -9.97 3.95
C ALA A 276 -16.99 -9.09 4.84
N ARG A 277 -17.84 -9.73 5.65
CA ARG A 277 -18.57 -9.02 6.70
C ARG A 277 -17.61 -8.63 7.80
N ILE A 278 -17.64 -7.38 8.19
CA ILE A 278 -16.82 -6.86 9.28
C ILE A 278 -17.64 -6.76 10.57
N ARG A 279 -16.91 -6.83 11.66
CA ARG A 279 -17.36 -6.42 13.00
C ARG A 279 -16.54 -5.21 13.39
N THR A 280 -17.07 -4.36 14.24
CA THR A 280 -16.29 -3.26 14.80
C THR A 280 -16.19 -3.41 16.31
N GLY A 281 -15.08 -2.95 16.87
CA GLY A 281 -14.87 -2.96 18.31
C GLY A 281 -13.95 -1.81 18.72
N ARG A 282 -14.16 -1.31 19.93
CA ARG A 282 -13.32 -0.27 20.51
C ARG A 282 -12.07 -0.90 21.11
N VAL A 283 -10.92 -0.52 20.61
CA VAL A 283 -9.59 -0.90 21.09
C VAL A 283 -9.11 0.20 22.02
N LYS A 284 -8.87 -0.13 23.29
CA LYS A 284 -8.41 0.86 24.28
C LYS A 284 -7.00 1.34 23.96
N GLN A 285 -6.14 0.41 23.54
CA GLN A 285 -4.73 0.67 23.23
C GLN A 285 -4.35 -0.07 21.94
N PHE A 286 -4.04 0.68 20.91
CA PHE A 286 -3.44 0.19 19.68
C PHE A 286 -2.04 0.82 19.57
N ALA A 287 -1.03 0.08 19.99
CA ALA A 287 0.35 0.54 19.93
C ALA A 287 1.00 0.08 18.62
N ILE A 288 1.68 0.99 17.94
CA ILE A 288 2.42 0.78 16.69
C ILE A 288 3.86 1.20 16.99
N SER A 289 4.74 0.24 17.28
CA SER A 289 6.05 0.51 17.91
C SER A 289 5.88 1.41 19.15
N ASP A 290 6.52 2.55 19.19
CA ASP A 290 6.45 3.52 20.31
C ASP A 290 5.30 4.53 20.19
N PHE A 291 4.47 4.43 19.13
CA PHE A 291 3.30 5.29 18.94
C PHE A 291 2.02 4.59 19.41
N GLU A 292 1.21 5.28 20.21
CA GLU A 292 -0.02 4.71 20.78
C GLU A 292 -1.26 5.46 20.30
N ILE A 293 -2.20 4.73 19.70
CA ILE A 293 -3.55 5.22 19.37
C ILE A 293 -4.51 4.71 20.44
N ARG A 294 -5.15 5.63 21.15
CA ARG A 294 -6.13 5.30 22.19
C ARG A 294 -7.54 5.31 21.66
N ASP A 295 -8.36 4.42 22.19
CA ASP A 295 -9.80 4.37 21.94
C ASP A 295 -10.17 4.25 20.44
N ALA A 296 -9.32 3.58 19.65
CA ALA A 296 -9.54 3.37 18.24
C ALA A 296 -10.75 2.47 17.97
N ASN A 297 -11.54 2.82 16.94
CA ASN A 297 -12.61 1.97 16.46
C ASN A 297 -12.12 1.13 15.28
N ILE A 298 -11.77 -0.11 15.54
CA ILE A 298 -11.12 -1.00 14.56
C ILE A 298 -12.12 -1.99 13.97
N SER A 299 -11.91 -2.33 12.72
CA SER A 299 -12.66 -3.38 12.01
C SER A 299 -12.02 -4.74 12.25
N PHE A 300 -12.84 -5.75 12.54
CA PHE A 300 -12.41 -7.13 12.74
C PHE A 300 -12.99 -8.03 11.66
N VAL A 301 -12.14 -8.84 11.03
CA VAL A 301 -12.46 -9.71 9.91
C VAL A 301 -12.14 -11.16 10.27
N ASP A 302 -12.92 -12.11 9.77
CA ASP A 302 -12.66 -13.53 9.94
C ASP A 302 -11.85 -14.04 8.74
N LEU A 303 -10.55 -14.22 8.94
CA LEU A 303 -9.60 -14.65 7.91
C LEU A 303 -9.23 -16.14 8.03
N LYS A 304 -10.07 -16.96 8.65
CA LYS A 304 -9.82 -18.34 9.10
C LYS A 304 -9.37 -19.35 8.02
N ASN A 305 -9.27 -19.01 6.77
CA ASN A 305 -8.96 -19.96 5.70
C ASN A 305 -7.76 -19.53 4.86
N VAL A 306 -6.83 -18.79 5.44
CA VAL A 306 -5.63 -18.32 4.77
C VAL A 306 -4.45 -19.11 5.32
N ASP A 307 -3.72 -19.82 4.45
CA ASP A 307 -2.57 -20.65 4.82
C ASP A 307 -1.34 -19.86 5.32
N HIS A 308 -1.46 -18.53 5.39
CA HIS A 308 -0.44 -17.61 5.93
C HIS A 308 -1.00 -16.82 7.11
N PRO A 309 -0.15 -16.34 8.03
CA PRO A 309 -0.60 -15.49 9.11
C PRO A 309 -1.40 -14.33 8.51
N PRO A 310 -2.61 -14.07 9.04
CA PRO A 310 -3.48 -13.04 8.49
C PRO A 310 -2.75 -11.70 8.55
N ALA A 311 -2.62 -11.04 7.42
CA ALA A 311 -2.12 -9.68 7.42
C ALA A 311 -3.23 -8.77 7.94
N ASN A 312 -2.96 -8.15 9.09
CA ASN A 312 -3.77 -7.04 9.53
C ASN A 312 -3.36 -5.80 8.73
N LEU A 313 -4.27 -4.86 8.56
CA LEU A 313 -4.07 -3.67 7.76
C LEU A 313 -4.17 -2.43 8.63
N LEU A 314 -3.22 -1.51 8.52
CA LEU A 314 -3.28 -0.16 9.04
C LEU A 314 -3.80 0.75 7.92
N GLY A 315 -5.09 1.08 7.97
CA GLY A 315 -5.76 1.78 6.87
C GLY A 315 -5.57 3.28 6.86
N ILE A 316 -5.93 3.91 5.72
CA ILE A 316 -5.74 5.34 5.47
C ILE A 316 -6.48 6.22 6.50
N GLY A 317 -7.56 5.72 7.11
CA GLY A 317 -8.27 6.45 8.15
C GLY A 317 -7.39 6.80 9.34
N GLU A 318 -6.69 5.83 9.91
CA GLU A 318 -5.73 6.04 11.00
C GLU A 318 -4.48 6.77 10.53
N LEU A 319 -4.00 6.47 9.31
CA LEU A 319 -2.85 7.16 8.73
C LEU A 319 -3.07 8.67 8.62
N VAL A 320 -4.21 9.08 8.07
CA VAL A 320 -4.58 10.52 7.97
C VAL A 320 -4.81 11.13 9.35
N SER A 321 -5.55 10.44 10.23
CA SER A 321 -5.86 10.94 11.57
C SER A 321 -4.62 11.15 12.45
N ASN A 322 -3.53 10.45 12.17
CA ASN A 322 -2.27 10.55 12.88
C ASN A 322 -1.16 11.20 12.02
N SER A 323 -1.53 12.02 11.06
CA SER A 323 -0.62 12.80 10.20
C SER A 323 0.49 11.96 9.56
N ALA A 324 0.22 10.73 9.16
CA ALA A 324 1.23 9.79 8.69
C ALA A 324 2.04 10.35 7.50
N ILE A 325 3.35 10.24 7.62
CA ILE A 325 4.31 10.41 6.52
C ILE A 325 5.02 9.07 6.35
N ILE A 326 4.92 8.48 5.15
CA ILE A 326 5.44 7.16 4.84
C ILE A 326 6.65 7.30 3.92
N ASP A 327 7.85 7.16 4.48
CA ASP A 327 9.10 7.06 3.71
C ASP A 327 9.28 5.61 3.23
N VAL A 328 8.72 5.31 2.06
CA VAL A 328 8.78 3.96 1.46
C VAL A 328 10.22 3.60 1.11
N GLY A 329 10.99 4.58 0.63
CA GLY A 329 12.41 4.37 0.29
C GLY A 329 13.29 4.13 1.50
N GLY A 330 13.04 4.82 2.61
CA GLY A 330 13.79 4.71 3.86
C GLY A 330 13.23 3.68 4.84
N LEU A 331 12.14 2.98 4.49
CA LEU A 331 11.47 1.99 5.32
C LEU A 331 11.11 2.52 6.71
N SER A 332 10.57 3.74 6.77
CA SER A 332 10.15 4.39 8.00
C SER A 332 8.79 5.07 7.81
N MET A 333 7.94 4.95 8.80
CA MET A 333 6.71 5.72 8.90
C MET A 333 6.82 6.68 10.08
N TYR A 334 6.28 7.86 9.94
CA TYR A 334 6.27 8.88 10.99
C TYR A 334 4.83 9.24 11.32
N LEU A 335 4.49 9.19 12.60
CA LEU A 335 3.15 9.44 13.11
C LEU A 335 3.18 10.56 14.15
N ARG A 336 2.13 11.39 14.18
CA ARG A 336 1.99 12.47 15.16
C ARG A 336 0.53 12.60 15.56
N HIS A 337 0.27 12.70 16.87
CA HIS A 337 -1.04 13.10 17.38
C HIS A 337 -1.35 14.56 17.01
N TYR A 338 -2.61 14.85 16.74
CA TYR A 338 -3.11 16.20 16.58
C TYR A 338 -3.33 16.85 17.97
#